data_23cc0d4a55534327251f658085f7e792
#
_entry.id   23cc0d4a55534327251f658085f7e792
#
_cell.length_a   1.000
_cell.length_b   1.000
_cell.length_c   1.000
_cell.angle_alpha   90.00
_cell.angle_beta   90.00
_cell.angle_gamma   90.00
#
_symmetry.space_group_name_H-M   'P 1'
#
loop_
_entity.id
_entity.type
_entity.pdbx_description
1 polymer ?
#
loop_
_entity_poly.entity_id
_entity_poly.type
_entity_poly.pdbx_seq_one_letter_code
_entity_poly.pdbx_strand_id
1 'polypeptide(L)'
;SRNALVEDNREMFLAGDRQGELSLREAIRDYLHAARGVICGADQVVIGAGNEYLLMLLMSILGKERTIAMENPTYKQAYRVLAGQDVRVVPVEMDGRGMRPDRLEERGADIAYVMPSHQFPTGIVMPVRRRQELLQWAGRRPGRFLIEDDYDSEFRYRGKPVPALQGMGGEDQVIYLGTFSQSVAPAIRISYMVLPRPLLEAYRERAGFYASTVSRIDQTILYEFLTGGHFERHLNRMRAVYKAKHDALLAGLKPLETDFSVAGEYAGLHVLLTHRRGIKEAELVKRAADAGVKVYGMSDCFIHPEHNRYP
;
A
#
# COMPACT_ATOMS: atom_id res chain seq x y z
N SER A 1 22.00 8.50 13.80
CA SER A 1 21.25 8.60 15.08
C SER A 1 22.08 9.20 16.24
N ARG A 2 23.37 8.87 16.37
CA ARG A 2 24.23 9.46 17.43
C ARG A 2 24.48 10.93 17.16
N ASN A 3 24.69 11.35 15.94
CA ASN A 3 24.94 12.75 15.55
C ASN A 3 23.68 13.62 15.76
N ALA A 4 22.51 13.10 15.48
CA ALA A 4 21.25 13.81 15.68
C ALA A 4 20.94 14.14 17.16
N LEU A 5 21.52 13.39 18.11
CA LEU A 5 21.29 13.58 19.55
C LEU A 5 22.45 14.33 20.26
N VAL A 6 23.63 14.48 19.63
CA VAL A 6 24.85 15.01 20.24
C VAL A 6 25.08 16.48 19.89
N GLU A 7 24.59 16.98 18.78
CA GLU A 7 24.61 18.41 18.49
C GLU A 7 23.47 19.09 19.27
N ASP A 8 23.77 20.29 19.82
CA ASP A 8 22.82 21.11 20.62
C ASP A 8 21.63 21.60 19.79
N ASN A 9 20.82 20.64 19.35
CA ASN A 9 19.78 20.80 18.37
C ASN A 9 18.43 21.00 19.09
N ARG A 10 18.28 22.14 19.77
CA ARG A 10 17.02 22.53 20.45
C ARG A 10 15.82 22.45 19.53
N GLU A 11 16.01 22.66 18.24
CA GLU A 11 14.96 22.57 17.23
C GLU A 11 14.33 21.17 17.14
N MET A 12 15.07 20.10 17.44
CA MET A 12 14.53 18.72 17.41
C MET A 12 13.47 18.46 18.48
N PHE A 13 13.43 19.28 19.51
CA PHE A 13 12.49 19.18 20.63
C PHE A 13 11.28 20.13 20.48
N LEU A 14 11.26 20.96 19.45
CA LEU A 14 10.11 21.81 19.13
C LEU A 14 9.06 21.02 18.36
N ALA A 15 7.81 21.50 18.41
CA ALA A 15 6.75 21.00 17.56
C ALA A 15 7.16 21.19 16.08
N GLY A 16 7.15 20.10 15.33
CA GLY A 16 7.53 20.12 13.92
C GLY A 16 6.42 20.61 13.00
N ASP A 17 6.70 20.56 11.69
CA ASP A 17 5.69 20.82 10.66
C ASP A 17 4.56 19.78 10.78
N ARG A 18 3.32 20.24 10.78
CA ARG A 18 2.12 19.39 10.90
C ARG A 18 1.98 18.38 9.77
N GLN A 19 2.43 18.76 8.58
CA GLN A 19 2.46 17.90 7.39
C GLN A 19 3.63 16.89 7.39
N GLY A 20 4.58 17.09 8.28
CA GLY A 20 5.90 16.44 8.35
C GLY A 20 7.02 17.38 7.90
N GLU A 21 8.25 17.15 8.39
CA GLU A 21 9.41 18.00 8.13
C GLU A 21 9.66 18.16 6.62
N LEU A 22 9.87 19.40 6.17
CA LEU A 22 10.04 19.71 4.74
C LEU A 22 11.17 18.90 4.12
N SER A 23 12.31 18.81 4.82
CA SER A 23 13.46 18.05 4.35
C SER A 23 13.14 16.57 4.07
N LEU A 24 12.37 15.94 4.96
CA LEU A 24 11.95 14.55 4.75
C LEU A 24 10.94 14.44 3.62
N ARG A 25 10.01 15.38 3.48
CA ARG A 25 9.04 15.41 2.38
C ARG A 25 9.73 15.57 1.02
N GLU A 26 10.78 16.39 0.94
CA GLU A 26 11.62 16.53 -0.26
C GLU A 26 12.37 15.24 -0.57
N ALA A 27 12.98 14.61 0.43
CA ALA A 27 13.69 13.34 0.25
C ALA A 27 12.72 12.20 -0.22
N ILE A 28 11.49 12.16 0.32
CA ILE A 28 10.46 11.21 -0.12
C ILE A 28 10.04 11.49 -1.56
N ARG A 29 9.80 12.76 -1.93
CA ARG A 29 9.49 13.15 -3.31
C ARG A 29 10.55 12.64 -4.29
N ASP A 30 11.83 12.91 -3.98
CA ASP A 30 12.95 12.55 -4.86
C ASP A 30 13.10 11.02 -4.98
N TYR A 31 12.94 10.31 -3.86
CA TYR A 31 12.88 8.84 -3.85
C TYR A 31 11.74 8.30 -4.72
N LEU A 32 10.54 8.83 -4.55
CA LEU A 32 9.36 8.39 -5.30
C LEU A 32 9.49 8.67 -6.80
N HIS A 33 10.02 9.83 -7.15
CA HIS A 33 10.27 10.17 -8.56
C HIS A 33 11.24 9.15 -9.20
N ALA A 34 12.37 8.90 -8.52
CA ALA A 34 13.39 7.99 -9.04
C ALA A 34 12.96 6.52 -9.05
N ALA A 35 12.30 6.05 -7.98
CA ALA A 35 11.99 4.63 -7.81
C ALA A 35 10.65 4.20 -8.41
N ARG A 36 9.65 5.10 -8.44
CA ARG A 36 8.26 4.79 -8.79
C ARG A 36 7.70 5.63 -9.94
N GLY A 37 8.41 6.66 -10.38
CA GLY A 37 7.94 7.60 -11.40
C GLY A 37 6.79 8.49 -10.91
N VAL A 38 6.58 8.61 -9.60
CA VAL A 38 5.56 9.50 -9.01
C VAL A 38 5.92 10.94 -9.26
N ILE A 39 4.97 11.76 -9.71
CA ILE A 39 5.14 13.17 -10.02
C ILE A 39 4.41 13.99 -8.96
N CYS A 40 5.16 14.63 -8.07
CA CYS A 40 4.59 15.47 -7.02
C CYS A 40 5.55 16.57 -6.55
N GLY A 41 5.00 17.60 -5.91
CA GLY A 41 5.77 18.55 -5.10
C GLY A 41 5.87 18.08 -3.64
N ALA A 42 6.83 18.59 -2.89
CA ALA A 42 6.94 18.32 -1.46
C ALA A 42 5.74 18.84 -0.65
N ASP A 43 5.02 19.84 -1.17
CA ASP A 43 3.77 20.38 -0.64
C ASP A 43 2.59 19.40 -0.72
N GLN A 44 2.71 18.36 -1.56
CA GLN A 44 1.70 17.30 -1.72
C GLN A 44 1.96 16.10 -0.77
N VAL A 45 3.16 16.00 -0.19
CA VAL A 45 3.53 14.87 0.69
C VAL A 45 3.08 15.13 2.12
N VAL A 46 2.32 14.22 2.70
CA VAL A 46 1.88 14.23 4.11
C VAL A 46 2.47 13.01 4.80
N ILE A 47 3.15 13.21 5.93
CA ILE A 47 3.80 12.15 6.72
C ILE A 47 2.89 11.77 7.89
N GLY A 48 2.74 10.47 8.15
CA GLY A 48 1.90 9.97 9.24
C GLY A 48 2.38 8.64 9.85
N ALA A 49 1.89 8.35 11.03
CA ALA A 49 2.24 7.16 11.82
C ALA A 49 1.51 5.89 11.32
N GLY A 50 1.79 5.48 10.09
CA GLY A 50 1.22 4.30 9.44
C GLY A 50 0.04 4.62 8.53
N ASN A 51 -0.27 3.66 7.64
CA ASN A 51 -1.33 3.83 6.65
C ASN A 51 -2.71 3.97 7.29
N GLU A 52 -2.94 3.36 8.44
CA GLU A 52 -4.22 3.47 9.17
C GLU A 52 -4.53 4.92 9.55
N TYR A 53 -3.54 5.63 10.10
CA TYR A 53 -3.68 7.06 10.41
C TYR A 53 -3.91 7.89 9.15
N LEU A 54 -3.14 7.63 8.09
CA LEU A 54 -3.30 8.37 6.84
C LEU A 54 -4.66 8.13 6.17
N LEU A 55 -5.21 6.92 6.26
CA LEU A 55 -6.57 6.63 5.78
C LEU A 55 -7.64 7.37 6.60
N MET A 56 -7.50 7.43 7.93
CA MET A 56 -8.40 8.23 8.77
C MET A 56 -8.33 9.73 8.42
N LEU A 57 -7.11 10.26 8.28
CA LEU A 57 -6.88 11.64 7.88
C LEU A 57 -7.49 11.93 6.49
N LEU A 58 -7.32 11.00 5.55
CA LEU A 58 -7.87 11.11 4.20
C LEU A 58 -9.40 11.19 4.22
N MET A 59 -10.08 10.47 5.10
CA MET A 59 -11.54 10.57 5.23
C MET A 59 -11.99 11.94 5.75
N SER A 60 -11.20 12.57 6.61
CA SER A 60 -11.46 13.96 7.01
C SER A 60 -11.34 14.94 5.84
N ILE A 61 -10.43 14.69 4.91
CA ILE A 61 -10.22 15.52 3.70
C ILE A 61 -11.36 15.31 2.69
N LEU A 62 -11.68 14.04 2.38
CA LEU A 62 -12.65 13.68 1.33
C LEU A 62 -14.11 13.86 1.75
N GLY A 63 -14.37 13.77 3.06
CA GLY A 63 -15.74 13.76 3.60
C GLY A 63 -16.39 12.37 3.56
N LYS A 64 -17.44 12.20 4.39
CA LYS A 64 -18.11 10.90 4.63
C LYS A 64 -19.13 10.50 3.55
N GLU A 65 -19.58 11.45 2.73
CA GLU A 65 -20.63 11.25 1.72
C GLU A 65 -20.15 10.47 0.48
N ARG A 66 -18.91 9.96 0.51
CA ARG A 66 -18.27 9.26 -0.60
C ARG A 66 -18.48 7.76 -0.53
N THR A 67 -18.70 7.14 -1.67
CA THR A 67 -18.69 5.68 -1.79
C THR A 67 -17.30 5.21 -2.21
N ILE A 68 -16.66 4.41 -1.35
CA ILE A 68 -15.34 3.83 -1.60
C ILE A 68 -15.50 2.39 -2.07
N ALA A 69 -15.06 2.10 -3.28
CA ALA A 69 -14.94 0.74 -3.79
C ALA A 69 -13.61 0.13 -3.35
N MET A 70 -13.63 -1.08 -2.82
CA MET A 70 -12.42 -1.86 -2.50
C MET A 70 -12.41 -3.17 -3.26
N GLU A 71 -11.22 -3.62 -3.63
CA GLU A 71 -11.01 -4.97 -4.16
C GLU A 71 -11.52 -6.02 -3.18
N ASN A 72 -12.07 -7.12 -3.69
CA ASN A 72 -12.54 -8.22 -2.84
C ASN A 72 -12.07 -9.56 -3.44
N PRO A 73 -11.10 -10.24 -2.79
CA PRO A 73 -10.53 -9.98 -1.47
C PRO A 73 -9.60 -8.76 -1.40
N THR A 74 -9.33 -8.27 -0.19
CA THR A 74 -8.52 -7.07 0.06
C THR A 74 -7.75 -7.15 1.38
N TYR A 75 -6.93 -6.14 1.66
CA TYR A 75 -6.33 -5.93 2.97
C TYR A 75 -7.38 -5.48 3.97
N LYS A 76 -7.87 -6.42 4.78
CA LYS A 76 -9.03 -6.24 5.66
C LYS A 76 -8.84 -5.15 6.71
N GLN A 77 -7.59 -4.86 7.10
CA GLN A 77 -7.33 -3.77 8.04
C GLN A 77 -7.67 -2.40 7.44
N ALA A 78 -7.31 -2.15 6.17
CA ALA A 78 -7.71 -0.92 5.47
C ALA A 78 -9.24 -0.82 5.38
N TYR A 79 -9.92 -1.92 5.04
CA TYR A 79 -11.39 -1.97 5.06
C TYR A 79 -11.97 -1.60 6.43
N ARG A 80 -11.44 -2.19 7.53
CA ARG A 80 -11.92 -1.90 8.89
C ARG A 80 -11.74 -0.44 9.28
N VAL A 81 -10.60 0.15 8.90
CA VAL A 81 -10.33 1.57 9.16
C VAL A 81 -11.34 2.44 8.42
N LEU A 82 -11.56 2.20 7.13
CA LEU A 82 -12.49 2.98 6.32
C LEU A 82 -13.95 2.80 6.78
N ALA A 83 -14.39 1.56 6.99
CA ALA A 83 -15.73 1.27 7.50
C ALA A 83 -15.99 1.88 8.89
N GLY A 84 -14.96 1.93 9.74
CA GLY A 84 -15.03 2.56 11.07
C GLY A 84 -15.14 4.09 11.04
N GLN A 85 -14.99 4.74 9.88
CA GLN A 85 -15.18 6.19 9.70
C GLN A 85 -16.58 6.57 9.20
N ASP A 86 -17.56 5.66 9.29
CA ASP A 86 -18.93 5.85 8.79
C ASP A 86 -18.98 6.16 7.28
N VAL A 87 -18.01 5.67 6.52
CA VAL A 87 -17.95 5.81 5.06
C VAL A 87 -18.57 4.58 4.41
N ARG A 88 -19.33 4.78 3.35
CA ARG A 88 -19.88 3.66 2.58
C ARG A 88 -18.77 2.95 1.80
N VAL A 89 -18.41 1.74 2.23
CA VAL A 89 -17.45 0.89 1.55
C VAL A 89 -18.19 -0.23 0.80
N VAL A 90 -17.91 -0.39 -0.49
CA VAL A 90 -18.52 -1.41 -1.34
C VAL A 90 -17.45 -2.35 -1.89
N PRO A 91 -17.65 -3.68 -1.80
CA PRO A 91 -16.75 -4.63 -2.42
C PRO A 91 -16.93 -4.63 -3.94
N VAL A 92 -15.82 -4.69 -4.66
CA VAL A 92 -15.79 -4.80 -6.11
C VAL A 92 -15.04 -6.05 -6.52
N GLU A 93 -15.67 -6.85 -7.39
CA GLU A 93 -15.08 -8.07 -7.92
C GLU A 93 -13.82 -7.78 -8.74
N MET A 94 -12.84 -8.67 -8.60
CA MET A 94 -11.64 -8.70 -9.42
C MET A 94 -11.70 -9.81 -10.47
N ASP A 95 -10.95 -9.62 -11.53
CA ASP A 95 -10.53 -10.70 -12.44
C ASP A 95 -9.01 -10.94 -12.30
N GLY A 96 -8.42 -11.77 -13.14
CA GLY A 96 -6.98 -12.04 -13.15
C GLY A 96 -6.08 -10.83 -13.44
N ARG A 97 -6.67 -9.63 -13.61
CA ARG A 97 -5.96 -8.36 -13.86
C ARG A 97 -6.23 -7.31 -12.76
N GLY A 98 -6.91 -7.68 -11.67
CA GLY A 98 -7.28 -6.80 -10.56
C GLY A 98 -8.70 -6.23 -10.68
N MET A 99 -8.97 -5.10 -10.00
CA MET A 99 -10.28 -4.45 -9.96
C MET A 99 -10.86 -4.18 -11.35
N ARG A 100 -12.13 -4.45 -11.52
CA ARG A 100 -12.88 -4.24 -12.76
C ARG A 100 -13.50 -2.85 -12.81
N PRO A 101 -13.09 -1.96 -13.75
CA PRO A 101 -13.61 -0.58 -13.83
C PRO A 101 -15.11 -0.49 -14.17
N ASP A 102 -15.64 -1.45 -14.94
CA ASP A 102 -17.08 -1.51 -15.24
C ASP A 102 -17.93 -1.70 -13.98
N ARG A 103 -17.42 -2.44 -12.99
CA ARG A 103 -18.11 -2.64 -11.72
C ARG A 103 -18.11 -1.40 -10.82
N LEU A 104 -17.17 -0.49 -11.00
CA LEU A 104 -17.14 0.76 -10.24
C LEU A 104 -18.35 1.66 -10.56
N GLU A 105 -18.75 1.73 -11.83
CA GLU A 105 -19.95 2.47 -12.25
C GLU A 105 -21.23 1.83 -11.69
N GLU A 106 -21.35 0.50 -11.77
CA GLU A 106 -22.50 -0.24 -11.26
C GLU A 106 -22.68 -0.08 -9.74
N ARG A 107 -21.58 0.07 -9.00
CA ARG A 107 -21.58 0.27 -7.55
C ARG A 107 -21.75 1.73 -7.13
N GLY A 108 -21.77 2.66 -8.07
CA GLY A 108 -21.85 4.10 -7.81
C GLY A 108 -20.64 4.61 -7.03
N ALA A 109 -19.44 4.10 -7.32
CA ALA A 109 -18.23 4.47 -6.62
C ALA A 109 -17.74 5.86 -7.00
N ASP A 110 -17.30 6.61 -5.99
CA ASP A 110 -16.60 7.89 -6.15
C ASP A 110 -15.09 7.70 -6.03
N ILE A 111 -14.66 6.73 -5.24
CA ILE A 111 -13.27 6.43 -4.92
C ILE A 111 -13.03 4.93 -5.10
N ALA A 112 -11.89 4.55 -5.67
CA ALA A 112 -11.47 3.16 -5.75
C ALA A 112 -10.13 2.97 -5.01
N TYR A 113 -10.10 2.06 -4.04
CA TYR A 113 -8.90 1.66 -3.32
C TYR A 113 -8.31 0.42 -3.99
N VAL A 114 -7.07 0.51 -4.47
CA VAL A 114 -6.38 -0.52 -5.24
C VAL A 114 -4.94 -0.71 -4.80
N MET A 115 -4.42 -1.93 -4.98
CA MET A 115 -3.03 -2.30 -4.74
C MET A 115 -2.37 -2.77 -6.05
N PRO A 116 -2.06 -1.86 -7.00
CA PRO A 116 -1.73 -2.25 -8.37
C PRO A 116 -0.34 -2.87 -8.52
N SER A 117 0.58 -2.62 -7.60
CA SER A 117 1.94 -3.15 -7.64
C SER A 117 2.02 -4.61 -7.23
N HIS A 118 1.21 -4.98 -6.22
CA HIS A 118 1.10 -6.33 -5.68
C HIS A 118 -0.19 -6.43 -4.84
N GLN A 119 -1.27 -6.90 -5.45
CA GLN A 119 -2.56 -6.98 -4.79
C GLN A 119 -2.52 -7.97 -3.62
N PHE A 120 -2.92 -7.52 -2.45
CA PHE A 120 -3.06 -8.38 -1.29
C PHE A 120 -4.52 -8.89 -1.18
N PRO A 121 -4.73 -10.20 -1.03
CA PRO A 121 -3.75 -11.27 -0.84
C PRO A 121 -3.43 -12.07 -2.12
N THR A 122 -4.00 -11.73 -3.27
CA THR A 122 -3.94 -12.56 -4.48
C THR A 122 -2.59 -12.56 -5.18
N GLY A 123 -1.72 -11.58 -4.90
CA GLY A 123 -0.43 -11.43 -5.55
C GLY A 123 -0.52 -10.92 -7.00
N ILE A 124 -1.70 -10.50 -7.45
CA ILE A 124 -1.88 -9.97 -8.81
C ILE A 124 -1.09 -8.67 -8.96
N VAL A 125 -0.25 -8.61 -10.00
CA VAL A 125 0.37 -7.37 -10.47
C VAL A 125 -0.52 -6.80 -11.57
N MET A 126 -1.13 -5.64 -11.31
CA MET A 126 -2.07 -5.02 -12.24
C MET A 126 -1.37 -4.59 -13.54
N PRO A 127 -1.82 -5.11 -14.72
CA PRO A 127 -1.21 -4.74 -16.00
C PRO A 127 -1.44 -3.28 -16.36
N VAL A 128 -0.53 -2.70 -17.15
CA VAL A 128 -0.59 -1.30 -17.61
C VAL A 128 -1.95 -0.94 -18.19
N ARG A 129 -2.54 -1.81 -19.02
CA ARG A 129 -3.86 -1.56 -19.62
C ARG A 129 -4.96 -1.37 -18.56
N ARG A 130 -4.99 -2.21 -17.51
CA ARG A 130 -5.97 -2.08 -16.44
C ARG A 130 -5.76 -0.80 -15.63
N ARG A 131 -4.51 -0.39 -15.40
CA ARG A 131 -4.17 0.89 -14.77
C ARG A 131 -4.72 2.06 -15.57
N GLN A 132 -4.55 2.04 -16.91
CA GLN A 132 -5.12 3.05 -17.80
C GLN A 132 -6.66 3.08 -17.78
N GLU A 133 -7.30 1.91 -17.75
CA GLU A 133 -8.77 1.80 -17.65
C GLU A 133 -9.29 2.43 -16.34
N LEU A 134 -8.57 2.25 -15.22
CA LEU A 134 -8.91 2.89 -13.93
C LEU A 134 -8.68 4.41 -13.94
N LEU A 135 -7.55 4.87 -14.50
CA LEU A 135 -7.30 6.31 -14.67
C LEU A 135 -8.37 6.98 -15.55
N GLN A 136 -8.76 6.32 -16.64
CA GLN A 136 -9.87 6.80 -17.48
C GLN A 136 -11.18 6.87 -16.70
N TRP A 137 -11.48 5.87 -15.86
CA TRP A 137 -12.66 5.90 -15.01
C TRP A 137 -12.65 7.09 -14.05
N ALA A 138 -11.53 7.35 -13.39
CA ALA A 138 -11.37 8.50 -12.49
C ALA A 138 -11.51 9.83 -13.24
N GLY A 139 -10.89 9.96 -14.41
CA GLY A 139 -10.93 11.19 -15.22
C GLY A 139 -12.29 11.51 -15.85
N ARG A 140 -13.25 10.56 -15.93
CA ARG A 140 -14.58 10.82 -16.52
C ARG A 140 -15.47 11.72 -15.69
N ARG A 141 -15.25 11.82 -14.38
CA ARG A 141 -16.07 12.67 -13.49
C ARG A 141 -15.19 13.41 -12.49
N PRO A 142 -15.33 14.73 -12.39
CA PRO A 142 -14.69 15.51 -11.33
C PRO A 142 -15.05 14.95 -9.94
N GLY A 143 -14.09 14.95 -9.04
CA GLY A 143 -14.27 14.46 -7.68
C GLY A 143 -14.15 12.94 -7.51
N ARG A 144 -13.87 12.17 -8.58
CA ARG A 144 -13.44 10.78 -8.47
C ARG A 144 -11.95 10.69 -8.19
N PHE A 145 -11.58 9.75 -7.32
CA PHE A 145 -10.19 9.50 -6.96
C PHE A 145 -9.86 8.00 -6.94
N LEU A 146 -8.58 7.71 -7.14
CA LEU A 146 -7.99 6.40 -6.90
C LEU A 146 -7.09 6.50 -5.67
N ILE A 147 -7.20 5.59 -4.73
CA ILE A 147 -6.24 5.40 -3.66
C ILE A 147 -5.34 4.25 -4.09
N GLU A 148 -4.08 4.57 -4.40
CA GLU A 148 -3.05 3.59 -4.73
C GLU A 148 -2.28 3.25 -3.46
N ASP A 149 -2.49 2.06 -2.91
CA ASP A 149 -1.71 1.55 -1.77
C ASP A 149 -0.52 0.73 -2.29
N ASP A 150 0.67 1.31 -2.13
CA ASP A 150 1.95 0.76 -2.60
C ASP A 150 2.82 0.37 -1.40
N TYR A 151 2.51 -0.78 -0.81
CA TYR A 151 3.08 -1.19 0.47
C TYR A 151 4.37 -2.02 0.37
N ASP A 152 4.67 -2.66 -0.77
CA ASP A 152 5.81 -3.59 -0.93
C ASP A 152 6.45 -3.61 -2.32
N SER A 153 6.25 -2.58 -3.13
CA SER A 153 6.74 -2.51 -4.52
C SER A 153 8.27 -2.55 -4.67
N GLU A 154 9.00 -2.32 -3.59
CA GLU A 154 10.45 -2.48 -3.56
C GLU A 154 10.90 -3.93 -3.77
N PHE A 155 10.02 -4.91 -3.49
CA PHE A 155 10.31 -6.35 -3.55
C PHE A 155 9.69 -6.98 -4.79
N ARG A 156 10.36 -6.82 -5.93
CA ARG A 156 9.98 -7.44 -7.19
C ARG A 156 11.08 -8.40 -7.66
N TYR A 157 10.70 -9.64 -7.96
CA TYR A 157 11.65 -10.71 -8.30
C TYR A 157 11.76 -10.97 -9.79
N ARG A 158 10.70 -10.69 -10.56
CA ARG A 158 10.63 -10.92 -12.00
C ARG A 158 9.97 -9.76 -12.76
N GLY A 159 10.37 -9.58 -14.02
CA GLY A 159 9.81 -8.58 -14.92
C GLY A 159 10.38 -7.16 -14.71
N LYS A 160 10.04 -6.26 -15.62
CA LYS A 160 10.43 -4.85 -15.54
C LYS A 160 9.60 -4.15 -14.44
N PRO A 161 10.17 -3.17 -13.72
CA PRO A 161 9.39 -2.30 -12.85
C PRO A 161 8.22 -1.66 -13.62
N VAL A 162 7.04 -1.65 -13.02
CA VAL A 162 5.89 -0.91 -13.54
C VAL A 162 5.78 0.37 -12.73
N PRO A 163 5.74 1.55 -13.36
CA PRO A 163 5.56 2.81 -12.65
C PRO A 163 4.32 2.79 -11.76
N ALA A 164 4.30 3.63 -10.73
CA ALA A 164 3.10 3.87 -9.95
C ALA A 164 1.96 4.34 -10.87
N LEU A 165 0.73 4.02 -10.49
CA LEU A 165 -0.47 4.46 -11.21
C LEU A 165 -0.53 5.99 -11.26
N GLN A 166 -0.14 6.66 -10.17
CA GLN A 166 0.00 8.10 -10.07
C GLN A 166 0.91 8.68 -11.17
N GLY A 167 2.10 8.09 -11.40
CA GLY A 167 3.05 8.55 -12.42
C GLY A 167 2.67 8.20 -13.87
N MET A 168 1.50 7.63 -14.10
CA MET A 168 0.98 7.30 -15.44
C MET A 168 -0.05 8.33 -15.96
N GLY A 169 0.01 9.58 -15.50
CA GLY A 169 -0.97 10.64 -15.80
C GLY A 169 -2.08 10.73 -14.77
N GLY A 170 -1.81 10.30 -13.54
CA GLY A 170 -2.77 10.30 -12.42
C GLY A 170 -2.54 11.41 -11.39
N GLU A 171 -1.76 12.46 -11.73
CA GLU A 171 -1.34 13.49 -10.77
C GLU A 171 -2.50 14.20 -10.07
N ASP A 172 -3.63 14.35 -10.77
CA ASP A 172 -4.82 15.05 -10.26
C ASP A 172 -5.90 14.12 -9.69
N GLN A 173 -5.79 12.80 -9.88
CA GLN A 173 -6.82 11.82 -9.49
C GLN A 173 -6.30 10.73 -8.55
N VAL A 174 -4.99 10.54 -8.41
CA VAL A 174 -4.44 9.46 -7.61
C VAL A 174 -3.90 9.99 -6.29
N ILE A 175 -4.41 9.44 -5.21
CA ILE A 175 -3.90 9.57 -3.85
C ILE A 175 -2.96 8.39 -3.65
N TYR A 176 -1.65 8.65 -3.56
CA TYR A 176 -0.66 7.60 -3.40
C TYR A 176 -0.33 7.40 -1.93
N LEU A 177 -0.39 6.15 -1.46
CA LEU A 177 0.02 5.76 -0.11
C LEU A 177 1.26 4.89 -0.18
N GLY A 178 2.27 5.24 0.61
CA GLY A 178 3.48 4.44 0.75
C GLY A 178 3.91 4.31 2.21
N THR A 179 4.75 3.32 2.49
CA THR A 179 5.20 3.04 3.86
C THR A 179 6.65 2.58 3.91
N PHE A 180 7.37 3.00 4.95
CA PHE A 180 8.69 2.46 5.25
C PHE A 180 8.65 1.23 6.18
N SER A 181 7.46 0.83 6.64
CA SER A 181 7.32 -0.30 7.57
C SER A 181 7.75 -1.65 6.97
N GLN A 182 7.60 -1.83 5.66
CA GLN A 182 8.02 -3.05 4.97
C GLN A 182 9.47 -2.98 4.51
N SER A 183 9.91 -1.82 4.06
CA SER A 183 11.24 -1.63 3.47
C SER A 183 12.33 -1.38 4.51
N VAL A 184 12.00 -0.81 5.68
CA VAL A 184 12.96 -0.54 6.78
C VAL A 184 12.72 -1.47 7.96
N ALA A 185 11.63 -1.27 8.69
CA ALA A 185 11.23 -2.11 9.82
C ALA A 185 9.77 -1.82 10.22
N PRO A 186 8.97 -2.83 10.61
CA PRO A 186 7.59 -2.61 11.03
C PRO A 186 7.43 -1.64 12.20
N ALA A 187 8.42 -1.55 13.08
CA ALA A 187 8.41 -0.69 14.27
C ALA A 187 8.57 0.80 13.97
N ILE A 188 9.09 1.18 12.79
CA ILE A 188 9.32 2.60 12.45
C ILE A 188 8.02 3.38 12.32
N ARG A 189 6.95 2.71 11.91
CA ARG A 189 5.59 3.27 11.75
C ARG A 189 5.54 4.60 10.98
N ILE A 190 6.44 4.83 10.04
CA ILE A 190 6.41 6.01 9.17
C ILE A 190 5.83 5.60 7.81
N SER A 191 4.74 6.26 7.47
CA SER A 191 4.08 6.18 6.17
C SER A 191 3.89 7.59 5.61
N TYR A 192 3.60 7.67 4.34
CA TYR A 192 3.37 8.94 3.67
C TYR A 192 2.24 8.82 2.64
N MET A 193 1.58 9.94 2.41
CA MET A 193 0.53 10.09 1.42
C MET A 193 0.90 11.22 0.47
N VAL A 194 0.78 11.00 -0.83
CA VAL A 194 0.86 12.08 -1.83
C VAL A 194 -0.55 12.46 -2.23
N LEU A 195 -0.95 13.67 -1.89
CA LEU A 195 -2.26 14.22 -2.24
C LEU A 195 -2.23 14.82 -3.65
N PRO A 196 -3.22 14.53 -4.50
CA PRO A 196 -3.40 15.26 -5.75
C PRO A 196 -3.72 16.73 -5.48
N ARG A 197 -3.27 17.62 -6.36
CA ARG A 197 -3.43 19.07 -6.19
C ARG A 197 -4.84 19.54 -5.85
N PRO A 198 -5.92 18.99 -6.46
CA PRO A 198 -7.29 19.36 -6.12
C PRO A 198 -7.69 19.13 -4.66
N LEU A 199 -6.97 18.29 -3.92
CA LEU A 199 -7.26 18.01 -2.51
C LEU A 199 -6.44 18.85 -1.52
N LEU A 200 -5.47 19.65 -1.97
CA LEU A 200 -4.59 20.41 -1.06
C LEU A 200 -5.33 21.47 -0.27
N GLU A 201 -6.30 22.16 -0.88
CA GLU A 201 -7.11 23.15 -0.17
C GLU A 201 -7.97 22.48 0.90
N ALA A 202 -8.68 21.42 0.54
CA ALA A 202 -9.46 20.63 1.50
C ALA A 202 -8.60 20.05 2.64
N TYR A 203 -7.36 19.64 2.35
CA TYR A 203 -6.41 19.23 3.37
C TYR A 203 -6.10 20.37 4.35
N ARG A 204 -5.75 21.56 3.85
CA ARG A 204 -5.42 22.71 4.71
C ARG A 204 -6.58 23.10 5.62
N GLU A 205 -7.79 23.12 5.09
CA GLU A 205 -9.00 23.49 5.81
C GLU A 205 -9.45 22.45 6.83
N ARG A 206 -9.42 21.16 6.46
CA ARG A 206 -10.09 20.09 7.23
C ARG A 206 -9.14 19.23 8.04
N ALA A 207 -7.85 19.22 7.71
CA ALA A 207 -6.87 18.33 8.31
C ALA A 207 -5.52 18.98 8.64
N GLY A 208 -5.19 20.12 8.03
CA GLY A 208 -3.92 20.80 8.22
C GLY A 208 -3.66 21.37 9.61
N PHE A 209 -4.64 21.32 10.51
CA PHE A 209 -4.51 21.75 11.91
C PHE A 209 -4.11 20.60 12.85
N TYR A 210 -4.16 19.34 12.43
CA TYR A 210 -3.70 18.22 13.25
C TYR A 210 -2.17 18.25 13.40
N ALA A 211 -1.69 17.94 14.60
CA ALA A 211 -0.25 17.81 14.83
C ALA A 211 0.32 16.59 14.08
N SER A 212 1.60 16.69 13.70
CA SER A 212 2.31 15.53 13.15
C SER A 212 2.30 14.37 14.15
N THR A 213 2.02 13.17 13.66
CA THR A 213 1.99 11.93 14.47
C THR A 213 3.34 11.22 14.50
N VAL A 214 4.32 11.71 13.75
CA VAL A 214 5.68 11.18 13.72
C VAL A 214 6.62 12.21 14.35
N SER A 215 7.45 11.78 15.30
CA SER A 215 8.38 12.66 15.99
C SER A 215 9.40 13.27 15.02
N ARG A 216 9.86 14.51 15.28
CA ARG A 216 10.95 15.13 14.49
C ARG A 216 12.22 14.28 14.53
N ILE A 217 12.51 13.63 15.65
CA ILE A 217 13.66 12.75 15.81
C ILE A 217 13.60 11.60 14.80
N ASP A 218 12.47 10.90 14.74
CA ASP A 218 12.29 9.78 13.81
C ASP A 218 12.33 10.25 12.35
N GLN A 219 11.74 11.43 12.08
CA GLN A 219 11.76 12.03 10.75
C GLN A 219 13.19 12.41 10.33
N THR A 220 13.99 12.98 11.24
CA THR A 220 15.40 13.33 10.98
C THR A 220 16.24 12.07 10.73
N ILE A 221 16.06 11.03 11.54
CA ILE A 221 16.75 9.74 11.36
C ILE A 221 16.44 9.15 9.98
N LEU A 222 15.18 9.17 9.58
CA LEU A 222 14.78 8.65 8.28
C LEU A 222 15.30 9.52 7.13
N TYR A 223 15.28 10.84 7.27
CA TYR A 223 15.87 11.78 6.31
C TYR A 223 17.36 11.49 6.07
N GLU A 224 18.16 11.39 7.13
CA GLU A 224 19.58 11.03 7.03
C GLU A 224 19.79 9.66 6.39
N PHE A 225 18.90 8.70 6.71
CA PHE A 225 18.96 7.35 6.15
C PHE A 225 18.69 7.33 4.64
N LEU A 226 17.75 8.15 4.17
CA LEU A 226 17.41 8.30 2.74
C LEU A 226 18.54 9.03 2.00
N THR A 227 18.94 10.23 2.47
CA THR A 227 19.86 11.12 1.77
C THR A 227 21.32 10.67 1.84
N GLY A 228 21.70 9.96 2.91
CA GLY A 228 23.03 9.38 3.08
C GLY A 228 23.31 8.12 2.24
N GLY A 229 22.40 7.70 1.36
CA GLY A 229 22.53 6.50 0.53
C GLY A 229 22.48 5.20 1.32
N HIS A 230 22.13 5.25 2.61
CA HIS A 230 22.03 4.07 3.48
C HIS A 230 20.77 3.24 3.12
N PHE A 231 19.68 3.91 2.78
CA PHE A 231 18.43 3.28 2.40
C PHE A 231 18.58 2.43 1.14
N GLU A 232 19.22 2.93 0.11
CA GLU A 232 19.46 2.19 -1.13
C GLU A 232 20.31 0.93 -0.90
N ARG A 233 21.40 1.07 -0.13
CA ARG A 233 22.24 -0.07 0.26
C ARG A 233 21.46 -1.10 1.07
N HIS A 234 20.61 -0.63 1.99
CA HIS A 234 19.71 -1.49 2.77
C HIS A 234 18.72 -2.23 1.88
N LEU A 235 18.02 -1.53 0.98
CA LEU A 235 17.07 -2.14 0.04
C LEU A 235 17.72 -3.21 -0.84
N ASN A 236 18.90 -2.93 -1.39
CA ASN A 236 19.62 -3.88 -2.24
C ASN A 236 19.99 -5.15 -1.47
N ARG A 237 20.44 -5.00 -0.21
CA ARG A 237 20.69 -6.14 0.67
C ARG A 237 19.40 -6.90 0.98
N MET A 238 18.32 -6.21 1.31
CA MET A 238 17.04 -6.85 1.64
C MET A 238 16.43 -7.56 0.43
N ARG A 239 16.51 -6.98 -0.76
CA ARG A 239 16.11 -7.65 -2.02
C ARG A 239 16.84 -8.97 -2.22
N ALA A 240 18.16 -9.01 -1.99
CA ALA A 240 18.95 -10.24 -2.09
C ALA A 240 18.50 -11.28 -1.05
N VAL A 241 18.31 -10.86 0.22
CA VAL A 241 17.86 -11.75 1.30
C VAL A 241 16.46 -12.30 1.02
N TYR A 242 15.51 -11.43 0.67
CA TYR A 242 14.14 -11.87 0.39
C TYR A 242 14.04 -12.72 -0.88
N LYS A 243 14.85 -12.40 -1.90
CA LYS A 243 14.93 -13.27 -3.08
C LYS A 243 15.41 -14.67 -2.73
N ALA A 244 16.47 -14.79 -1.94
CA ALA A 244 16.97 -16.09 -1.51
C ALA A 244 15.93 -16.88 -0.69
N LYS A 245 15.21 -16.22 0.23
CA LYS A 245 14.12 -16.83 1.00
C LYS A 245 12.95 -17.25 0.09
N HIS A 246 12.57 -16.42 -0.85
CA HIS A 246 11.53 -16.71 -1.82
C HIS A 246 11.89 -17.90 -2.70
N ASP A 247 13.12 -17.94 -3.24
CA ASP A 247 13.59 -19.06 -4.07
C ASP A 247 13.61 -20.37 -3.25
N ALA A 248 14.04 -20.31 -1.98
CA ALA A 248 14.01 -21.46 -1.06
C ALA A 248 12.58 -21.92 -0.77
N LEU A 249 11.63 -20.99 -0.55
CA LEU A 249 10.23 -21.31 -0.36
C LEU A 249 9.65 -22.01 -1.59
N LEU A 250 9.83 -21.47 -2.79
CA LEU A 250 9.33 -22.10 -4.01
C LEU A 250 9.96 -23.47 -4.25
N ALA A 251 11.26 -23.65 -3.97
CA ALA A 251 11.92 -24.95 -4.05
C ALA A 251 11.30 -25.95 -3.06
N GLY A 252 11.01 -25.51 -1.84
CA GLY A 252 10.34 -26.33 -0.81
C GLY A 252 8.89 -26.68 -1.14
N LEU A 253 8.20 -25.85 -1.94
CA LEU A 253 6.82 -26.10 -2.36
C LEU A 253 6.72 -27.04 -3.57
N LYS A 254 7.80 -27.30 -4.32
CA LYS A 254 7.78 -28.19 -5.50
C LYS A 254 7.15 -29.55 -5.24
N PRO A 255 7.43 -30.27 -4.13
CA PRO A 255 6.79 -31.54 -3.85
C PRO A 255 5.26 -31.47 -3.71
N LEU A 256 4.73 -30.27 -3.43
CA LEU A 256 3.30 -30.04 -3.25
C LEU A 256 2.58 -29.64 -4.56
N GLU A 257 3.28 -29.43 -5.67
CA GLU A 257 2.71 -28.97 -6.95
C GLU A 257 1.66 -29.94 -7.53
N THR A 258 1.71 -31.22 -7.15
CA THR A 258 0.68 -32.21 -7.53
C THR A 258 -0.69 -31.88 -6.95
N ASP A 259 -0.71 -31.41 -5.70
CA ASP A 259 -1.93 -31.14 -4.95
C ASP A 259 -2.28 -29.66 -4.86
N PHE A 260 -1.32 -28.76 -5.05
CA PHE A 260 -1.48 -27.31 -4.95
C PHE A 260 -1.06 -26.57 -6.21
N SER A 261 -1.69 -25.46 -6.47
CA SER A 261 -1.19 -24.41 -7.38
C SER A 261 -0.65 -23.26 -6.57
N VAL A 262 0.45 -22.67 -7.05
CA VAL A 262 1.09 -21.49 -6.45
C VAL A 262 0.78 -20.26 -7.29
N ALA A 263 0.42 -19.16 -6.65
CA ALA A 263 0.22 -17.85 -7.29
C ALA A 263 0.88 -16.74 -6.48
N GLY A 264 1.09 -15.55 -7.09
CA GLY A 264 1.71 -14.40 -6.42
C GLY A 264 3.24 -14.48 -6.34
N GLU A 265 3.89 -15.35 -7.09
CA GLU A 265 5.34 -15.63 -7.02
C GLU A 265 6.25 -14.58 -7.68
N TYR A 266 5.68 -13.55 -8.33
CA TYR A 266 6.48 -12.58 -9.11
C TYR A 266 6.95 -11.36 -8.33
N ALA A 267 6.29 -11.06 -7.23
CA ALA A 267 6.55 -9.87 -6.41
C ALA A 267 6.11 -10.09 -4.95
N GLY A 268 6.52 -9.18 -4.07
CA GLY A 268 6.06 -9.10 -2.68
C GLY A 268 6.62 -10.16 -1.75
N LEU A 269 6.01 -10.30 -0.58
CA LEU A 269 6.54 -11.09 0.54
C LEU A 269 5.66 -12.29 0.89
N HIS A 270 4.69 -12.66 0.05
CA HIS A 270 3.81 -13.82 0.26
C HIS A 270 3.49 -14.53 -1.06
N VAL A 271 3.04 -15.76 -0.96
CA VAL A 271 2.51 -16.56 -2.06
C VAL A 271 1.15 -17.13 -1.67
N LEU A 272 0.30 -17.36 -2.64
CA LEU A 272 -1.00 -17.99 -2.46
C LEU A 272 -0.93 -19.45 -2.90
N LEU A 273 -1.39 -20.37 -2.04
CA LEU A 273 -1.54 -21.78 -2.33
C LEU A 273 -3.01 -22.13 -2.46
N THR A 274 -3.39 -22.76 -3.57
CA THR A 274 -4.77 -23.25 -3.78
C THR A 274 -4.72 -24.75 -3.96
N HIS A 275 -5.48 -25.49 -3.15
CA HIS A 275 -5.56 -26.95 -3.25
C HIS A 275 -6.39 -27.37 -4.45
N ARG A 276 -5.85 -28.23 -5.33
CA ARG A 276 -6.47 -28.59 -6.63
C ARG A 276 -7.73 -29.41 -6.49
N ARG A 277 -7.90 -30.17 -5.40
CA ARG A 277 -9.05 -31.04 -5.14
C ARG A 277 -10.11 -30.41 -4.23
N GLY A 278 -10.01 -29.11 -3.93
CA GLY A 278 -11.02 -28.39 -3.16
C GLY A 278 -11.14 -28.79 -1.69
N ILE A 279 -10.02 -29.15 -1.02
CA ILE A 279 -10.03 -29.31 0.44
C ILE A 279 -10.34 -27.96 1.06
N LYS A 280 -11.24 -27.95 2.04
CA LYS A 280 -11.68 -26.71 2.71
C LYS A 280 -10.52 -25.99 3.40
N GLU A 281 -10.48 -24.69 3.28
CA GLU A 281 -9.47 -23.80 3.87
C GLU A 281 -9.21 -24.10 5.36
N ALA A 282 -10.29 -24.19 6.16
CA ALA A 282 -10.16 -24.44 7.61
C ALA A 282 -9.44 -25.76 7.93
N GLU A 283 -9.63 -26.78 7.10
CA GLU A 283 -8.92 -28.07 7.26
C GLU A 283 -7.45 -27.95 6.87
N LEU A 284 -7.14 -27.22 5.78
CA LEU A 284 -5.75 -26.99 5.36
C LEU A 284 -4.98 -26.18 6.41
N VAL A 285 -5.58 -25.12 6.95
CA VAL A 285 -5.00 -24.29 8.01
C VAL A 285 -4.71 -25.15 9.26
N LYS A 286 -5.66 -26.00 9.65
CA LYS A 286 -5.49 -26.91 10.79
C LYS A 286 -4.36 -27.90 10.55
N ARG A 287 -4.34 -28.60 9.40
CA ARG A 287 -3.29 -29.57 9.05
C ARG A 287 -1.89 -28.94 9.03
N ALA A 288 -1.77 -27.70 8.51
CA ALA A 288 -0.52 -26.97 8.52
C ALA A 288 -0.07 -26.65 9.95
N ALA A 289 -1.00 -26.19 10.81
CA ALA A 289 -0.72 -25.93 12.21
C ALA A 289 -0.28 -27.18 12.98
N ASP A 290 -0.96 -28.32 12.77
CA ASP A 290 -0.60 -29.61 13.35
C ASP A 290 0.81 -30.08 12.92
N ALA A 291 1.26 -29.65 11.71
CA ALA A 291 2.61 -29.87 11.20
C ALA A 291 3.62 -28.77 11.61
N GLY A 292 3.26 -27.83 12.48
CA GLY A 292 4.12 -26.75 12.96
C GLY A 292 4.31 -25.61 11.96
N VAL A 293 3.46 -25.52 10.91
CA VAL A 293 3.53 -24.48 9.89
C VAL A 293 2.32 -23.54 10.02
N LYS A 294 2.58 -22.24 10.20
CA LYS A 294 1.52 -21.23 10.25
C LYS A 294 1.20 -20.73 8.84
N VAL A 295 -0.05 -20.91 8.42
CA VAL A 295 -0.61 -20.36 7.19
C VAL A 295 -1.86 -19.54 7.52
N TYR A 296 -2.29 -18.69 6.60
CA TYR A 296 -3.46 -17.82 6.78
C TYR A 296 -4.50 -18.15 5.71
N GLY A 297 -5.76 -18.19 6.12
CA GLY A 297 -6.87 -18.43 5.21
C GLY A 297 -7.23 -17.19 4.39
N MET A 298 -7.66 -17.42 3.16
CA MET A 298 -8.14 -16.36 2.25
C MET A 298 -9.46 -15.75 2.72
N SER A 299 -10.32 -16.52 3.41
CA SER A 299 -11.62 -16.06 3.91
C SER A 299 -11.51 -14.82 4.79
N ASP A 300 -10.41 -14.70 5.55
CA ASP A 300 -10.13 -13.53 6.38
C ASP A 300 -9.90 -12.24 5.58
N CYS A 301 -9.59 -12.35 4.29
CA CYS A 301 -9.34 -11.22 3.40
C CYS A 301 -10.60 -10.75 2.65
N PHE A 302 -11.70 -11.48 2.71
CA PHE A 302 -12.96 -11.06 2.09
C PHE A 302 -13.71 -10.08 2.99
N ILE A 303 -14.25 -9.01 2.38
CA ILE A 303 -15.15 -8.05 3.06
C ILE A 303 -16.38 -8.80 3.55
N HIS A 304 -16.95 -9.63 2.68
CA HIS A 304 -18.04 -10.53 2.96
C HIS A 304 -17.58 -11.98 2.74
N PRO A 305 -17.34 -12.77 3.82
CA PRO A 305 -16.80 -14.13 3.72
C PRO A 305 -17.65 -15.08 2.83
N GLU A 306 -18.95 -14.84 2.75
CA GLU A 306 -19.88 -15.58 1.88
C GLU A 306 -19.56 -15.44 0.37
N HIS A 307 -18.79 -14.43 -0.01
CA HIS A 307 -18.32 -14.22 -1.38
C HIS A 307 -16.99 -14.92 -1.69
N ASN A 308 -16.45 -15.68 -0.73
CA ASN A 308 -15.22 -16.42 -0.96
C ASN A 308 -15.43 -17.50 -2.02
N ARG A 309 -14.78 -17.32 -3.17
CA ARG A 309 -14.79 -18.29 -4.29
C ARG A 309 -13.55 -19.19 -4.30
N TYR A 310 -12.65 -19.00 -3.35
CA TYR A 310 -11.47 -19.83 -3.18
C TYR A 310 -11.82 -20.94 -2.19
N PRO A 311 -11.75 -22.21 -2.60
CA PRO A 311 -12.10 -23.34 -1.74
C PRO A 311 -11.09 -23.55 -0.60
#